data_427d3eaedab7b333f0187e6c2a516259
#
_entry.id   427d3eaedab7b333f0187e6c2a516259
#
_cell.length_a   1.000
_cell.length_b   1.000
_cell.length_c   1.000
_cell.angle_alpha   90.00
_cell.angle_beta   90.00
_cell.angle_gamma   90.00
#
_symmetry.space_group_name_H-M   'P 1'
#
loop_
_entity.id
_entity.type
_entity.pdbx_description
1 polymer ?
#
loop_
_entity_poly.entity_id
_entity_poly.type
_entity_poly.pdbx_seq_one_letter_code
_entity_poly.pdbx_strand_id
1 'polypeptide(L)'
;FRVSVKAVESTYEQLLLEGYIRSEEKRWYFVNRLEVKNVSAPAYASFVTRFREEEYLADLTANNIQYDKFPFATWAKIMRQTLTDYDTSLLKTVPFNGVEKLRVAIAEHLYRYRGMHVSPDHIIVGAGTEYLYSRLLQLLGKNAKFGVENPGYRKITKLYDVGGVTWDYVDIDSQGMKVEQLDQKGI
;
A
#
# COMPACT_ATOMS: atom_id res chain seq x y z
N PHE A 1 -36.34 4.23 -22.96
CA PHE A 1 -35.00 4.62 -22.46
C PHE A 1 -34.87 6.13 -22.59
N ARG A 2 -34.64 6.84 -21.45
CA ARG A 2 -34.36 8.30 -21.43
C ARG A 2 -32.83 8.51 -21.55
N VAL A 3 -32.32 8.34 -22.77
CA VAL A 3 -30.91 8.58 -23.10
C VAL A 3 -30.84 9.72 -24.09
N SER A 4 -29.86 10.64 -23.96
CA SER A 4 -29.71 11.73 -24.92
C SER A 4 -29.21 11.21 -26.28
N VAL A 5 -29.61 11.83 -27.38
CA VAL A 5 -29.14 11.49 -28.74
C VAL A 5 -27.62 11.51 -28.79
N LYS A 6 -27.01 12.52 -28.21
CA LYS A 6 -25.56 12.68 -28.16
C LYS A 6 -24.82 11.52 -27.45
N ALA A 7 -25.42 10.95 -26.40
CA ALA A 7 -24.84 9.78 -25.70
C ALA A 7 -24.92 8.53 -26.60
N VAL A 8 -25.99 8.37 -27.38
CA VAL A 8 -26.11 7.26 -28.32
C VAL A 8 -25.08 7.39 -29.44
N GLU A 9 -24.95 8.58 -30.03
CA GLU A 9 -23.97 8.86 -31.09
C GLU A 9 -22.56 8.57 -30.62
N SER A 10 -22.15 9.09 -29.45
CA SER A 10 -20.83 8.83 -28.87
C SER A 10 -20.55 7.34 -28.64
N THR A 11 -21.57 6.57 -28.21
CA THR A 11 -21.44 5.13 -28.04
C THR A 11 -21.23 4.40 -29.38
N TYR A 12 -21.95 4.79 -30.43
CA TYR A 12 -21.74 4.21 -31.75
C TYR A 12 -20.40 4.56 -32.35
N GLU A 13 -19.91 5.79 -32.16
CA GLU A 13 -18.58 6.20 -32.57
C GLU A 13 -17.51 5.37 -31.88
N GLN A 14 -17.65 5.14 -30.56
CA GLN A 14 -16.72 4.32 -29.82
C GLN A 14 -16.71 2.86 -30.31
N LEU A 15 -17.89 2.26 -30.53
CA LEU A 15 -17.98 0.90 -31.04
C LEU A 15 -17.41 0.75 -32.46
N LEU A 16 -17.49 1.81 -33.30
CA LEU A 16 -16.81 1.86 -34.59
C LEU A 16 -15.29 1.90 -34.46
N LEU A 17 -14.78 2.79 -33.59
CA LEU A 17 -13.35 2.93 -33.33
C LEU A 17 -12.73 1.65 -32.78
N GLU A 18 -13.43 0.98 -31.89
CA GLU A 18 -13.00 -0.30 -31.30
C GLU A 18 -13.20 -1.50 -32.24
N GLY A 19 -13.84 -1.31 -33.40
CA GLY A 19 -14.02 -2.35 -34.40
C GLY A 19 -15.12 -3.37 -34.09
N TYR A 20 -15.97 -3.12 -33.09
CA TYR A 20 -17.11 -4.01 -32.77
C TYR A 20 -18.21 -3.95 -33.80
N ILE A 21 -18.40 -2.78 -34.41
CA ILE A 21 -19.36 -2.58 -35.48
C ILE A 21 -18.67 -1.93 -36.67
N ARG A 22 -19.29 -2.06 -37.85
CA ARG A 22 -18.95 -1.32 -39.07
C ARG A 22 -20.17 -0.60 -39.61
N SER A 23 -19.94 0.55 -40.22
CA SER A 23 -20.95 1.30 -40.94
C SER A 23 -20.80 1.09 -42.45
N GLU A 24 -21.89 0.85 -43.17
CA GLU A 24 -21.92 0.86 -44.62
C GLU A 24 -22.71 2.10 -45.09
N GLU A 25 -22.15 2.82 -46.04
CA GLU A 25 -22.73 4.08 -46.55
C GLU A 25 -24.17 3.90 -46.99
N LYS A 26 -25.08 4.73 -46.46
CA LYS A 26 -26.55 4.67 -46.70
C LYS A 26 -27.25 3.39 -46.23
N ARG A 27 -26.60 2.61 -45.35
CA ARG A 27 -27.13 1.40 -44.73
C ARG A 27 -26.96 1.46 -43.22
N TRP A 28 -27.34 0.36 -42.57
CA TRP A 28 -27.29 0.25 -41.10
C TRP A 28 -25.90 -0.06 -40.58
N TYR A 29 -25.76 -0.03 -39.25
CA TYR A 29 -24.56 -0.55 -38.56
C TYR A 29 -24.65 -2.07 -38.48
N PHE A 30 -23.54 -2.74 -38.75
CA PHE A 30 -23.40 -4.18 -38.69
C PHE A 30 -22.40 -4.58 -37.62
N VAL A 31 -22.73 -5.60 -36.84
CA VAL A 31 -21.81 -6.16 -35.84
C VAL A 31 -20.70 -6.94 -36.57
N ASN A 32 -19.47 -6.64 -36.28
CA ASN A 32 -18.33 -7.37 -36.82
C ASN A 32 -18.21 -8.74 -36.14
N ARG A 33 -17.83 -9.73 -36.91
CA ARG A 33 -17.46 -11.03 -36.37
C ARG A 33 -16.09 -10.88 -35.72
N LEU A 34 -16.05 -10.76 -34.37
CA LEU A 34 -14.80 -10.76 -33.65
C LEU A 34 -14.21 -12.15 -33.75
N GLU A 35 -13.12 -12.29 -34.50
CA GLU A 35 -12.29 -13.47 -34.36
C GLU A 35 -11.62 -13.40 -32.99
N VAL A 36 -12.26 -14.00 -31.99
CA VAL A 36 -11.57 -14.35 -30.77
C VAL A 36 -10.52 -15.38 -31.17
N LYS A 37 -9.32 -14.91 -31.52
CA LYS A 37 -8.18 -15.81 -31.55
C LYS A 37 -8.17 -16.48 -30.18
N ASN A 38 -8.47 -17.77 -30.16
CA ASN A 38 -8.21 -18.58 -28.98
C ASN A 38 -6.70 -18.53 -28.75
N VAL A 39 -6.26 -17.46 -28.11
CA VAL A 39 -4.93 -17.42 -27.51
C VAL A 39 -5.04 -18.46 -26.40
N SER A 40 -4.54 -19.65 -26.67
CA SER A 40 -4.35 -20.65 -25.62
C SER A 40 -3.72 -19.92 -24.45
N ALA A 41 -4.34 -20.01 -23.29
CA ALA A 41 -3.87 -19.32 -22.08
C ALA A 41 -2.37 -19.61 -21.96
N PRO A 42 -1.53 -18.56 -21.87
CA PRO A 42 -0.10 -18.77 -21.82
C PRO A 42 0.19 -19.69 -20.64
N ALA A 43 1.18 -20.54 -20.81
CA ALA A 43 1.57 -21.60 -19.84
C ALA A 43 1.90 -21.10 -18.42
N TYR A 44 1.75 -19.81 -18.12
CA TYR A 44 1.91 -19.22 -16.77
C TYR A 44 0.88 -19.74 -15.76
N ALA A 45 -0.24 -20.31 -16.22
CA ALA A 45 -1.21 -20.93 -15.31
C ALA A 45 -0.61 -22.08 -14.47
N SER A 46 0.52 -22.67 -14.94
CA SER A 46 1.24 -23.72 -14.22
C SER A 46 2.17 -23.19 -13.12
N PHE A 47 2.50 -21.88 -13.13
CA PHE A 47 3.37 -21.25 -12.13
C PHE A 47 2.61 -20.57 -10.99
N VAL A 48 1.29 -20.51 -11.07
CA VAL A 48 0.49 -20.05 -9.94
C VAL A 48 0.51 -21.14 -8.89
N THR A 49 1.40 -21.01 -7.92
CA THR A 49 1.37 -21.81 -6.70
C THR A 49 0.00 -21.56 -6.05
N ARG A 50 -0.93 -22.48 -6.19
CA ARG A 50 -2.18 -22.42 -5.46
C ARG A 50 -1.81 -22.58 -3.99
N PHE A 51 -1.78 -21.48 -3.25
CA PHE A 51 -1.77 -21.54 -1.80
C PHE A 51 -3.05 -22.33 -1.44
N ARG A 52 -2.88 -23.52 -0.89
CA ARG A 52 -3.98 -24.24 -0.27
C ARG A 52 -4.39 -23.39 0.93
N GLU A 53 -5.58 -22.84 0.91
CA GLU A 53 -6.21 -22.32 2.12
C GLU A 53 -6.46 -23.54 3.02
N GLU A 54 -5.53 -23.79 3.93
CA GLU A 54 -5.75 -24.75 5.00
C GLU A 54 -6.66 -24.06 6.03
N GLU A 55 -7.81 -24.68 6.33
CA GLU A 55 -8.69 -24.19 7.38
C GLU A 55 -8.03 -24.46 8.74
N TYR A 56 -7.44 -23.43 9.31
CA TYR A 56 -6.94 -23.47 10.68
C TYR A 56 -8.02 -22.99 11.65
N LEU A 57 -8.06 -23.58 12.84
CA LEU A 57 -8.90 -23.08 13.94
C LEU A 57 -8.56 -21.60 14.26
N ALA A 58 -7.30 -21.23 14.19
CA ALA A 58 -6.80 -19.87 14.28
C ALA A 58 -5.49 -19.73 13.52
N ASP A 59 -5.39 -18.76 12.62
CA ASP A 59 -4.14 -18.39 11.96
C ASP A 59 -3.44 -17.30 12.78
N LEU A 60 -2.33 -17.65 13.41
CA LEU A 60 -1.48 -16.74 14.19
C LEU A 60 -0.26 -16.27 13.39
N THR A 61 -0.16 -16.60 12.11
CA THR A 61 0.99 -16.26 11.25
C THR A 61 0.87 -14.92 10.55
N ALA A 62 -0.36 -14.41 10.43
CA ALA A 62 -0.65 -13.18 9.71
C ALA A 62 -1.41 -12.19 10.60
N ASN A 63 -1.12 -10.89 10.41
CA ASN A 63 -1.86 -9.80 11.05
C ASN A 63 -3.16 -9.54 10.29
N ASN A 64 -4.05 -10.52 10.25
CA ASN A 64 -5.33 -10.39 9.59
C ASN A 64 -6.30 -9.56 10.44
N ILE A 65 -6.95 -8.60 9.80
CA ILE A 65 -8.02 -7.83 10.43
C ILE A 65 -9.29 -8.68 10.39
N GLN A 66 -10.03 -8.74 11.51
CA GLN A 66 -11.36 -9.34 11.52
C GLN A 66 -12.28 -8.53 10.63
N TYR A 67 -12.88 -9.16 9.62
CA TYR A 67 -13.68 -8.50 8.58
C TYR A 67 -14.87 -7.72 9.15
N ASP A 68 -15.49 -8.23 10.20
CA ASP A 68 -16.63 -7.62 10.88
C ASP A 68 -16.26 -6.34 11.66
N LYS A 69 -14.98 -6.16 12.01
CA LYS A 69 -14.49 -4.98 12.75
C LYS A 69 -13.98 -3.87 11.86
N PHE A 70 -13.82 -4.12 10.56
CA PHE A 70 -13.36 -3.06 9.64
C PHE A 70 -14.53 -2.22 9.13
N PRO A 71 -14.53 -0.90 9.32
CA PRO A 71 -15.66 -0.03 8.97
C PRO A 71 -15.69 0.29 7.47
N PHE A 72 -15.97 -0.69 6.61
CA PHE A 72 -15.96 -0.57 5.14
C PHE A 72 -16.82 0.59 4.62
N ALA A 73 -18.01 0.81 5.20
CA ALA A 73 -18.90 1.88 4.76
C ALA A 73 -18.27 3.27 4.98
N THR A 74 -17.67 3.47 6.14
CA THR A 74 -16.96 4.73 6.48
C THR A 74 -15.74 4.91 5.59
N TRP A 75 -14.96 3.87 5.39
CA TRP A 75 -13.81 3.87 4.49
C TRP A 75 -14.20 4.26 3.07
N ALA A 76 -15.20 3.60 2.48
CA ALA A 76 -15.68 3.89 1.14
C ALA A 76 -16.25 5.30 1.00
N LYS A 77 -16.90 5.84 2.05
CA LYS A 77 -17.39 7.21 2.07
C LYS A 77 -16.23 8.22 2.01
N ILE A 78 -15.22 8.03 2.86
CA ILE A 78 -14.03 8.92 2.92
C ILE A 78 -13.27 8.87 1.58
N MET A 79 -13.04 7.68 1.03
CA MET A 79 -12.41 7.51 -0.28
C MET A 79 -13.12 8.31 -1.37
N ARG A 80 -14.45 8.17 -1.47
CA ARG A 80 -15.25 8.91 -2.44
C ARG A 80 -15.17 10.41 -2.24
N GLN A 81 -15.29 10.89 -1.01
CA GLN A 81 -15.17 12.32 -0.70
C GLN A 81 -13.82 12.87 -1.16
N THR A 82 -12.72 12.21 -0.80
CA THR A 82 -11.37 12.61 -1.19
C THR A 82 -11.19 12.72 -2.71
N LEU A 83 -11.77 11.78 -3.46
CA LEU A 83 -11.70 11.78 -4.93
C LEU A 83 -12.65 12.82 -5.56
N THR A 84 -13.81 13.06 -4.93
CA THR A 84 -14.84 13.99 -5.46
C THR A 84 -14.44 15.44 -5.23
N ASP A 85 -13.75 15.74 -4.14
CA ASP A 85 -13.30 17.10 -3.80
C ASP A 85 -12.21 17.62 -4.76
N TYR A 86 -11.91 16.87 -5.82
CA TYR A 86 -11.00 17.22 -6.92
C TYR A 86 -9.73 17.92 -6.45
N ASP A 87 -9.10 17.37 -5.44
CA ASP A 87 -7.83 17.91 -5.05
C ASP A 87 -6.80 17.52 -6.11
N THR A 88 -6.60 18.42 -7.09
CA THR A 88 -5.57 18.25 -8.14
C THR A 88 -4.18 18.06 -7.55
N SER A 89 -4.00 18.34 -6.27
CA SER A 89 -2.77 18.05 -5.53
C SER A 89 -2.46 16.54 -5.49
N LEU A 90 -3.49 15.67 -5.55
CA LEU A 90 -3.29 14.21 -5.62
C LEU A 90 -2.57 13.75 -6.88
N LEU A 91 -2.59 14.56 -7.95
CA LEU A 91 -1.92 14.27 -9.22
C LEU A 91 -0.48 14.85 -9.27
N LYS A 92 -0.09 15.61 -8.27
CA LYS A 92 1.27 16.19 -8.19
C LYS A 92 2.25 15.19 -7.61
N THR A 93 3.51 15.37 -7.95
CA THR A 93 4.60 14.62 -7.30
C THR A 93 4.58 14.86 -5.80
N VAL A 94 4.53 13.77 -5.04
CA VAL A 94 4.53 13.84 -3.57
C VAL A 94 5.91 14.27 -3.08
N PRO A 95 6.00 15.22 -2.13
CA PRO A 95 7.26 15.56 -1.48
C PRO A 95 7.93 14.33 -0.84
N PHE A 96 9.28 14.34 -0.80
CA PHE A 96 10.06 13.18 -0.30
C PHE A 96 9.72 12.74 1.12
N ASN A 97 9.20 13.64 1.95
CA ASN A 97 8.77 13.38 3.33
C ASN A 97 7.26 13.11 3.46
N GLY A 98 6.53 13.05 2.33
CA GLY A 98 5.10 12.78 2.31
C GLY A 98 4.23 14.04 2.18
N VAL A 99 2.96 13.83 1.91
CA VAL A 99 1.98 14.92 1.72
C VAL A 99 1.85 15.74 3.00
N GLU A 100 1.94 17.06 2.89
CA GLU A 100 1.91 17.98 4.04
C GLU A 100 0.64 17.84 4.87
N LYS A 101 -0.53 17.80 4.24
CA LYS A 101 -1.82 17.61 4.94
C LYS A 101 -1.81 16.34 5.82
N LEU A 102 -1.20 15.26 5.35
CA LEU A 102 -1.09 14.02 6.12
C LEU A 102 -0.12 14.18 7.29
N ARG A 103 1.03 14.83 7.09
CA ARG A 103 2.02 15.08 8.15
C ARG A 103 1.45 15.98 9.26
N VAL A 104 0.68 17.02 8.88
CA VAL A 104 -0.04 17.88 9.83
C VAL A 104 -1.05 17.05 10.63
N ALA A 105 -1.87 16.24 9.96
CA ALA A 105 -2.87 15.40 10.64
C ALA A 105 -2.21 14.38 11.60
N ILE A 106 -1.04 13.83 11.23
CA ILE A 106 -0.26 12.94 12.12
C ILE A 106 0.27 13.72 13.34
N ALA A 107 0.82 14.92 13.15
CA ALA A 107 1.31 15.75 14.24
C ALA A 107 0.17 16.10 15.24
N GLU A 108 -0.99 16.48 14.73
CA GLU A 108 -2.17 16.73 15.56
C GLU A 108 -2.64 15.48 16.32
N HIS A 109 -2.65 14.33 15.65
CA HIS A 109 -2.99 13.05 16.27
C HIS A 109 -2.03 12.70 17.40
N LEU A 110 -0.72 12.80 17.18
CA LEU A 110 0.31 12.57 18.18
C LEU A 110 0.15 13.50 19.39
N TYR A 111 -0.14 14.77 19.14
CA TYR A 111 -0.41 15.73 20.20
C TYR A 111 -1.64 15.35 21.04
N ARG A 112 -2.78 15.09 20.38
CA ARG A 112 -4.06 14.79 21.06
C ARG A 112 -4.04 13.49 21.86
N TYR A 113 -3.41 12.44 21.32
CA TYR A 113 -3.51 11.10 21.91
C TYR A 113 -2.26 10.63 22.64
N ARG A 114 -1.13 11.30 22.43
CA ARG A 114 0.15 10.93 23.03
C ARG A 114 0.85 12.08 23.78
N GLY A 115 0.29 13.30 23.71
CA GLY A 115 0.94 14.48 24.29
C GLY A 115 2.27 14.87 23.63
N MET A 116 2.54 14.35 22.45
CA MET A 116 3.80 14.58 21.73
C MET A 116 3.72 15.84 20.88
N HIS A 117 4.59 16.80 21.14
CA HIS A 117 4.75 18.00 20.32
C HIS A 117 5.77 17.77 19.22
N VAL A 118 5.32 17.44 18.03
CA VAL A 118 6.16 17.16 16.86
C VAL A 118 5.82 18.13 15.74
N SER A 119 6.83 18.78 15.15
CA SER A 119 6.61 19.55 13.92
C SER A 119 6.27 18.61 12.76
N PRO A 120 5.32 18.97 11.88
CA PRO A 120 5.06 18.22 10.66
C PRO A 120 6.31 18.00 9.78
N ASP A 121 7.31 18.88 9.88
CA ASP A 121 8.56 18.74 9.13
C ASP A 121 9.51 17.67 9.68
N HIS A 122 9.29 17.22 10.90
CA HIS A 122 10.00 16.08 11.49
C HIS A 122 9.32 14.75 11.23
N ILE A 123 8.23 14.73 10.44
CA ILE A 123 7.48 13.53 10.10
C ILE A 123 7.80 13.11 8.68
N ILE A 124 8.18 11.85 8.52
CA ILE A 124 8.42 11.23 7.22
C ILE A 124 7.40 10.10 7.03
N VAL A 125 6.65 10.17 5.95
CA VAL A 125 5.70 9.14 5.53
C VAL A 125 6.32 8.32 4.41
N GLY A 126 6.39 7.01 4.60
CA GLY A 126 7.00 6.10 3.63
C GLY A 126 6.13 4.89 3.30
N ALA A 127 6.60 4.07 2.38
CA ALA A 127 5.89 2.89 1.87
C ALA A 127 5.99 1.68 2.82
N GLY A 128 5.71 1.89 4.09
CA GLY A 128 5.70 0.85 5.12
C GLY A 128 7.00 0.76 5.92
N THR A 129 6.95 -0.10 6.94
CA THR A 129 8.00 -0.21 7.96
C THR A 129 9.36 -0.61 7.37
N GLU A 130 9.40 -1.60 6.49
CA GLU A 130 10.66 -2.08 5.89
C GLU A 130 11.36 -0.98 5.08
N TYR A 131 10.59 -0.19 4.34
CA TYR A 131 11.11 0.97 3.61
C TYR A 131 11.72 2.00 4.55
N LEU A 132 11.01 2.35 5.63
CA LEU A 132 11.48 3.34 6.59
C LEU A 132 12.74 2.86 7.32
N TYR A 133 12.81 1.61 7.76
CA TYR A 133 14.03 1.04 8.34
C TYR A 133 15.20 1.06 7.35
N SER A 134 14.98 0.72 6.09
CA SER A 134 16.03 0.83 5.07
C SER A 134 16.58 2.26 4.95
N ARG A 135 15.71 3.27 5.05
CA ARG A 135 16.15 4.68 5.04
C ARG A 135 16.93 5.05 6.30
N LEU A 136 16.50 4.58 7.45
CA LEU A 136 17.24 4.79 8.70
C LEU A 136 18.64 4.15 8.64
N LEU A 137 18.78 2.94 8.12
CA LEU A 137 20.08 2.30 7.95
C LEU A 137 21.00 3.12 7.02
N GLN A 138 20.45 3.67 5.92
CA GLN A 138 21.22 4.54 5.03
C GLN A 138 21.64 5.84 5.70
N LEU A 139 20.80 6.41 6.54
CA LEU A 139 21.08 7.65 7.27
C LEU A 139 22.14 7.45 8.35
N LEU A 140 22.02 6.39 9.15
CA LEU A 140 22.90 6.11 10.28
C LEU A 140 24.23 5.48 9.86
N GLY A 141 24.25 4.87 8.69
CA GLY A 141 25.44 4.25 8.12
C GLY A 141 25.77 2.88 8.71
N LYS A 142 26.76 2.22 8.11
CA LYS A 142 27.13 0.83 8.43
C LYS A 142 27.90 0.68 9.75
N ASN A 143 28.40 1.76 10.31
CA ASN A 143 29.19 1.73 11.55
C ASN A 143 28.29 1.75 12.80
N ALA A 144 27.00 2.04 12.64
CA ALA A 144 26.04 1.97 13.73
C ALA A 144 25.77 0.51 14.10
N LYS A 145 25.63 0.24 15.40
CA LYS A 145 25.18 -1.04 15.94
C LYS A 145 23.75 -0.90 16.44
N PHE A 146 22.91 -1.90 16.16
CA PHE A 146 21.49 -1.84 16.43
C PHE A 146 21.07 -2.87 17.47
N GLY A 147 20.24 -2.46 18.41
CA GLY A 147 19.56 -3.36 19.35
C GLY A 147 18.21 -3.80 18.79
N VAL A 148 17.93 -5.09 18.91
CA VAL A 148 16.63 -5.67 18.49
C VAL A 148 16.01 -6.37 19.68
N GLU A 149 14.75 -6.07 19.95
CA GLU A 149 14.00 -6.72 21.03
C GLU A 149 13.94 -8.25 20.86
N ASN A 150 14.07 -8.97 21.98
CA ASN A 150 13.92 -10.42 22.03
C ASN A 150 13.00 -10.84 23.19
N PRO A 151 11.78 -11.38 22.86
CA PRO A 151 11.20 -11.60 21.54
C PRO A 151 10.83 -10.29 20.84
N GLY A 152 10.95 -10.26 19.49
CA GLY A 152 10.70 -9.06 18.69
C GLY A 152 10.32 -9.38 17.23
N TYR A 153 10.28 -8.33 16.40
CA TYR A 153 9.86 -8.43 15.02
C TYR A 153 10.97 -8.99 14.11
N ARG A 154 10.92 -10.29 13.83
CA ARG A 154 11.96 -11.04 13.10
C ARG A 154 12.33 -10.49 11.72
N LYS A 155 11.43 -9.75 11.04
CA LYS A 155 11.75 -9.18 9.73
C LYS A 155 12.82 -8.09 9.79
N ILE A 156 12.96 -7.40 10.94
CA ILE A 156 13.97 -6.36 11.13
C ILE A 156 15.37 -6.96 11.09
N THR A 157 15.59 -8.11 11.74
CA THR A 157 16.92 -8.75 11.76
C THR A 157 17.36 -9.14 10.35
N LYS A 158 16.45 -9.67 9.53
CA LYS A 158 16.75 -9.96 8.13
C LYS A 158 17.10 -8.70 7.31
N LEU A 159 16.43 -7.59 7.60
CA LEU A 159 16.74 -6.31 6.95
C LEU A 159 18.14 -5.82 7.33
N TYR A 160 18.52 -5.98 8.60
CA TYR A 160 19.84 -5.61 9.10
C TYR A 160 20.94 -6.48 8.51
N ASP A 161 20.71 -7.80 8.38
CA ASP A 161 21.62 -8.72 7.71
C ASP A 161 21.87 -8.30 6.26
N VAL A 162 20.79 -8.04 5.50
CA VAL A 162 20.87 -7.56 4.11
C VAL A 162 21.53 -6.18 4.02
N GLY A 163 21.27 -5.32 4.98
CA GLY A 163 21.89 -3.99 5.08
C GLY A 163 23.37 -4.01 5.43
N GLY A 164 23.88 -5.15 5.89
CA GLY A 164 25.28 -5.33 6.30
C GLY A 164 25.65 -4.50 7.53
N VAL A 165 24.72 -4.28 8.44
CA VAL A 165 24.92 -3.57 9.70
C VAL A 165 25.06 -4.56 10.85
N THR A 166 25.77 -4.16 11.90
CA THR A 166 25.92 -4.97 13.11
C THR A 166 24.69 -4.78 14.00
N TRP A 167 24.15 -5.87 14.52
CA TRP A 167 23.03 -5.84 15.45
C TRP A 167 23.15 -6.94 16.51
N ASP A 168 22.43 -6.79 17.62
CA ASP A 168 22.38 -7.78 18.69
C ASP A 168 20.98 -7.78 19.33
N TYR A 169 20.61 -8.88 19.95
CA TYR A 169 19.37 -8.97 20.70
C TYR A 169 19.48 -8.25 22.05
N VAL A 170 18.40 -7.57 22.42
CA VAL A 170 18.21 -6.94 23.73
C VAL A 170 16.93 -7.50 24.34
N ASP A 171 17.02 -8.01 25.55
CA ASP A 171 15.88 -8.59 26.24
C ASP A 171 14.84 -7.54 26.58
N ILE A 172 13.60 -7.99 26.69
CA ILE A 172 12.47 -7.18 27.13
C ILE A 172 11.96 -7.65 28.50
N ASP A 173 11.36 -6.73 29.24
CA ASP A 173 10.63 -7.00 30.47
C ASP A 173 9.25 -6.32 30.45
N SER A 174 8.60 -6.16 31.59
CA SER A 174 7.29 -5.52 31.68
C SER A 174 7.28 -4.03 31.34
N GLN A 175 8.43 -3.38 31.27
CA GLN A 175 8.60 -1.97 30.91
C GLN A 175 9.04 -1.78 29.45
N GLY A 176 9.40 -2.85 28.75
CA GLY A 176 9.89 -2.84 27.38
C GLY A 176 11.34 -3.32 27.26
N MET A 177 12.11 -2.74 26.34
CA MET A 177 13.51 -3.07 26.11
C MET A 177 14.37 -2.70 27.35
N LYS A 178 15.25 -3.61 27.79
CA LYS A 178 16.19 -3.39 28.88
C LYS A 178 17.32 -2.45 28.43
N VAL A 179 17.15 -1.17 28.71
CA VAL A 179 18.06 -0.11 28.22
C VAL A 179 19.49 -0.30 28.70
N GLU A 180 19.70 -0.83 29.92
CA GLU A 180 21.03 -1.14 30.49
C GLU A 180 21.83 -2.13 29.66
N GLN A 181 21.17 -2.99 28.86
CA GLN A 181 21.87 -3.91 27.97
C GLN A 181 22.44 -3.21 26.72
N LEU A 182 21.91 -2.05 26.34
CA LEU A 182 22.42 -1.30 25.21
C LEU A 182 23.87 -0.86 25.46
N ASP A 183 24.12 -0.23 26.60
CA ASP A 183 25.48 0.19 26.99
C ASP A 183 26.43 -0.99 27.14
N GLN A 184 25.97 -2.08 27.77
CA GLN A 184 26.78 -3.30 27.96
C GLN A 184 27.19 -3.94 26.63
N LYS A 185 26.35 -3.85 25.62
CA LYS A 185 26.56 -4.42 24.29
C LYS A 185 27.22 -3.45 23.33
N GLY A 186 27.42 -2.21 23.73
CA GLY A 186 27.97 -1.15 22.89
C GLY A 186 27.06 -0.81 21.69
N ILE A 187 25.76 -0.71 21.95
CA ILE A 187 24.72 -0.38 20.97
C ILE A 187 24.40 1.11 21.06
#